data_b2e1234df2239521b2b60678441c5650
#
_entry.id   b2e1234df2239521b2b60678441c5650
#
_cell.length_a   1.000
_cell.length_b   1.000
_cell.length_c   1.000
_cell.angle_alpha   90.00
_cell.angle_beta   90.00
_cell.angle_gamma   90.00
#
_symmetry.space_group_name_H-M   'P 1'
#
loop_
_entity.id
_entity.type
_entity.pdbx_description
1 polymer ?
#
loop_
_entity_poly.entity_id
_entity_poly.type
_entity_poly.pdbx_seq_one_letter_code
_entity_poly.pdbx_strand_id
1 'polypeptide(L)'
;LGLSALLLTLALPAAAQEAAPATSAAPAEDLPKIPNSKCLGCHDDAEMKDDAGKSLAVHEAEFKAGAHKRVECVECHVSALTTKHPRNELGPVSFDVCMDCHEDEITPFQTSVHAKVKGGKPESCQGCHGSVHTTVRSNDPTAPMSDLNQVRNCGVCHEEMMEGYLSSVHARSLFVSGLTDAAPACSDCH
;
A
#
# COMPACT_ATOMS: atom_id res chain seq x y z
N LEU A 1 1.91 -69.51 -11.00
CA LEU A 1 2.97 -68.72 -11.65
C LEU A 1 2.45 -67.29 -11.81
N GLY A 2 2.68 -66.44 -10.79
CA GLY A 2 2.32 -65.02 -10.78
C GLY A 2 3.57 -64.18 -10.99
N LEU A 3 3.59 -63.40 -12.06
CA LEU A 3 4.59 -62.35 -12.30
C LEU A 3 4.15 -61.08 -11.57
N SER A 4 4.86 -60.70 -10.54
CA SER A 4 4.75 -59.35 -9.93
C SER A 4 5.63 -58.37 -10.71
N ALA A 5 5.00 -57.42 -11.38
CA ALA A 5 5.69 -56.31 -12.03
C ALA A 5 6.00 -55.24 -11.00
N LEU A 6 7.27 -54.99 -10.75
CA LEU A 6 7.79 -53.92 -9.87
C LEU A 6 7.83 -52.63 -10.68
N LEU A 7 6.92 -51.71 -10.41
CA LEU A 7 6.94 -50.35 -11.00
C LEU A 7 7.94 -49.46 -10.19
N LEU A 8 9.07 -49.17 -10.83
CA LEU A 8 10.09 -48.29 -10.32
C LEU A 8 9.71 -46.84 -10.70
N THR A 9 9.18 -46.07 -9.78
CA THR A 9 8.89 -44.63 -9.99
C THR A 9 10.18 -43.83 -9.82
N LEU A 10 10.70 -43.32 -10.92
CA LEU A 10 11.79 -42.31 -10.88
C LEU A 10 11.22 -40.98 -10.44
N ALA A 11 11.60 -40.50 -9.25
CA ALA A 11 11.37 -39.16 -8.82
C ALA A 11 12.40 -38.23 -9.46
N LEU A 12 11.97 -37.31 -10.31
CA LEU A 12 12.79 -36.22 -10.83
C LEU A 12 12.98 -35.16 -9.74
N PRO A 13 14.20 -34.66 -9.48
CA PRO A 13 14.41 -33.56 -8.56
C PRO A 13 13.80 -32.27 -9.14
N ALA A 14 12.94 -31.61 -8.34
CA ALA A 14 12.47 -30.26 -8.63
C ALA A 14 13.66 -29.32 -8.60
N ALA A 15 13.98 -28.72 -9.74
CA ALA A 15 14.95 -27.65 -9.82
C ALA A 15 14.41 -26.44 -9.05
N ALA A 16 15.08 -26.05 -7.96
CA ALA A 16 14.84 -24.79 -7.29
C ALA A 16 15.19 -23.66 -8.25
N GLN A 17 14.18 -22.91 -8.66
CA GLN A 17 14.38 -21.65 -9.39
C GLN A 17 14.96 -20.63 -8.41
N GLU A 18 16.24 -20.34 -8.59
CA GLU A 18 16.95 -19.27 -7.92
C GLU A 18 16.28 -17.94 -8.32
N ALA A 19 15.71 -17.23 -7.35
CA ALA A 19 15.15 -15.91 -7.54
C ALA A 19 16.32 -14.97 -7.94
N ALA A 20 16.16 -14.29 -9.07
CA ALA A 20 17.10 -13.27 -9.51
C ALA A 20 17.28 -12.21 -8.40
N PRO A 21 18.51 -11.73 -8.12
CA PRO A 21 18.73 -10.71 -7.12
C PRO A 21 17.96 -9.44 -7.51
N ALA A 22 17.19 -8.91 -6.56
CA ALA A 22 16.56 -7.60 -6.68
C ALA A 22 17.64 -6.57 -6.95
N THR A 23 17.54 -5.86 -8.06
CA THR A 23 18.45 -4.78 -8.42
C THR A 23 18.29 -3.70 -7.34
N SER A 24 19.34 -3.46 -6.55
CA SER A 24 19.40 -2.39 -5.57
C SER A 24 19.01 -1.06 -6.24
N ALA A 25 17.97 -0.41 -5.72
CA ALA A 25 17.59 0.92 -6.18
C ALA A 25 18.76 1.89 -5.94
N ALA A 26 19.02 2.75 -6.90
CA ALA A 26 20.02 3.82 -6.74
C ALA A 26 19.59 4.76 -5.60
N PRO A 27 20.53 5.34 -4.82
CA PRO A 27 20.19 6.31 -3.80
C PRO A 27 19.38 7.48 -4.38
N ALA A 28 18.35 7.92 -3.67
CA ALA A 28 17.42 8.95 -4.13
C ALA A 28 18.05 10.30 -4.50
N GLU A 29 19.29 10.55 -4.06
CA GLU A 29 20.01 11.81 -4.31
C GLU A 29 20.44 12.03 -5.78
N ASP A 30 20.50 10.98 -6.60
CA ASP A 30 20.97 11.02 -7.99
C ASP A 30 19.85 10.94 -9.04
N LEU A 31 18.59 10.92 -8.64
CA LEU A 31 17.50 10.84 -9.58
C LEU A 31 17.28 12.19 -10.32
N PRO A 32 17.05 12.18 -11.64
CA PRO A 32 16.75 13.40 -12.37
C PRO A 32 15.42 14.00 -11.90
N LYS A 33 15.44 15.28 -11.53
CA LYS A 33 14.22 16.00 -11.11
C LYS A 33 13.31 16.22 -12.29
N ILE A 34 12.19 15.50 -12.31
CA ILE A 34 11.13 15.65 -13.30
C ILE A 34 9.91 16.24 -12.60
N PRO A 35 9.50 17.48 -12.94
CA PRO A 35 8.38 18.12 -12.24
C PRO A 35 7.09 17.33 -12.47
N ASN A 36 6.29 17.17 -11.42
CA ASN A 36 5.03 16.43 -11.42
C ASN A 36 4.04 16.90 -12.51
N SER A 37 4.10 18.17 -12.88
CA SER A 37 3.28 18.74 -13.96
C SER A 37 3.46 18.06 -15.32
N LYS A 38 4.61 17.44 -15.57
CA LYS A 38 4.82 16.66 -16.81
C LYS A 38 4.01 15.35 -16.80
N CYS A 39 3.88 14.72 -15.65
CA CYS A 39 3.11 13.49 -15.49
C CYS A 39 1.61 13.82 -15.43
N LEU A 40 1.25 14.80 -14.62
CA LEU A 40 -0.13 15.25 -14.44
C LEU A 40 -0.74 15.85 -15.71
N GLY A 41 0.08 16.36 -16.65
CA GLY A 41 -0.42 16.79 -17.96
C GLY A 41 -1.20 15.73 -18.75
N CYS A 42 -0.99 14.45 -18.42
CA CYS A 42 -1.78 13.33 -18.93
C CYS A 42 -2.58 12.66 -17.82
N HIS A 43 -1.95 12.41 -16.65
CA HIS A 43 -2.57 11.63 -15.57
C HIS A 43 -3.65 12.37 -14.79
N ASP A 44 -3.87 13.69 -14.96
CA ASP A 44 -5.00 14.41 -14.37
C ASP A 44 -6.32 14.20 -15.17
N ASP A 45 -6.27 13.46 -16.27
CA ASP A 45 -7.46 13.10 -17.04
C ASP A 45 -8.23 11.95 -16.35
N ALA A 46 -9.46 12.25 -15.89
CA ALA A 46 -10.32 11.29 -15.20
C ALA A 46 -10.68 10.06 -16.04
N GLU A 47 -10.66 10.18 -17.37
CA GLU A 47 -11.00 9.09 -18.29
C GLU A 47 -9.79 8.22 -18.65
N MET A 48 -8.59 8.57 -18.18
CA MET A 48 -7.38 7.82 -18.48
C MET A 48 -7.43 6.42 -17.84
N LYS A 49 -7.29 5.40 -18.68
CA LYS A 49 -7.33 3.98 -18.26
C LYS A 49 -6.23 3.19 -18.97
N ASP A 50 -5.82 2.10 -18.34
CA ASP A 50 -5.01 1.08 -19.00
C ASP A 50 -5.84 0.18 -19.94
N ASP A 51 -5.17 -0.75 -20.63
CA ASP A 51 -5.83 -1.68 -21.56
C ASP A 51 -6.82 -2.63 -20.85
N ALA A 52 -6.70 -2.80 -19.53
CA ALA A 52 -7.62 -3.58 -18.70
C ALA A 52 -8.82 -2.75 -18.18
N GLY A 53 -8.86 -1.45 -18.49
CA GLY A 53 -9.91 -0.54 -18.04
C GLY A 53 -9.73 0.01 -16.62
N LYS A 54 -8.57 -0.25 -15.98
CA LYS A 54 -8.22 0.30 -14.67
C LYS A 54 -7.87 1.77 -14.82
N SER A 55 -8.41 2.64 -13.96
CA SER A 55 -8.08 4.06 -13.95
C SER A 55 -6.58 4.27 -13.66
N LEU A 56 -5.98 5.12 -14.47
CA LEU A 56 -4.62 5.64 -14.31
C LEU A 56 -4.63 7.12 -13.89
N ALA A 57 -5.82 7.68 -13.63
CA ALA A 57 -5.97 9.07 -13.25
C ALA A 57 -5.39 9.35 -11.87
N VAL A 58 -4.67 10.47 -11.78
CA VAL A 58 -4.16 11.06 -10.52
C VAL A 58 -4.61 12.51 -10.51
N HIS A 59 -5.68 12.82 -9.79
CA HIS A 59 -6.24 14.17 -9.74
C HIS A 59 -5.29 15.12 -9.04
N GLU A 60 -4.81 16.13 -9.78
CA GLU A 60 -3.80 17.08 -9.29
C GLU A 60 -4.22 17.77 -8.00
N ALA A 61 -5.49 18.17 -7.88
CA ALA A 61 -6.01 18.84 -6.70
C ALA A 61 -5.93 17.94 -5.44
N GLU A 62 -6.30 16.67 -5.58
CA GLU A 62 -6.26 15.70 -4.49
C GLU A 62 -4.82 15.35 -4.11
N PHE A 63 -3.95 15.12 -5.11
CA PHE A 63 -2.54 14.89 -4.88
C PHE A 63 -1.88 16.06 -4.12
N LYS A 64 -2.17 17.31 -4.53
CA LYS A 64 -1.65 18.51 -3.87
C LYS A 64 -2.19 18.71 -2.44
N ALA A 65 -3.34 18.15 -2.12
CA ALA A 65 -3.88 18.13 -0.76
C ALA A 65 -3.28 16.99 0.09
N GLY A 66 -2.76 15.94 -0.56
CA GLY A 66 -2.27 14.73 0.07
C GLY A 66 -0.97 14.89 0.89
N ALA A 67 -0.64 13.85 1.64
CA ALA A 67 0.58 13.79 2.46
C ALA A 67 1.85 13.80 1.60
N HIS A 68 1.81 13.16 0.42
CA HIS A 68 2.94 13.03 -0.51
C HIS A 68 3.07 14.18 -1.53
N LYS A 69 2.36 15.29 -1.34
CA LYS A 69 2.33 16.44 -2.27
C LYS A 69 3.68 17.06 -2.64
N ARG A 70 4.73 16.77 -1.87
CA ARG A 70 6.09 17.28 -2.10
C ARG A 70 7.02 16.24 -2.74
N VAL A 71 6.53 15.01 -2.88
CA VAL A 71 7.28 13.90 -3.49
C VAL A 71 7.13 13.99 -5.00
N GLU A 72 8.22 13.85 -5.74
CA GLU A 72 8.16 13.79 -7.20
C GLU A 72 7.64 12.41 -7.64
N CYS A 73 6.84 12.38 -8.71
CA CYS A 73 6.28 11.11 -9.20
C CYS A 73 7.36 10.06 -9.45
N VAL A 74 8.51 10.50 -9.98
CA VAL A 74 9.65 9.62 -10.30
C VAL A 74 10.40 9.08 -9.10
N GLU A 75 10.23 9.66 -7.92
CA GLU A 75 10.82 9.13 -6.69
C GLU A 75 10.17 7.79 -6.32
N CYS A 76 8.89 7.62 -6.61
CA CYS A 76 8.19 6.35 -6.43
C CYS A 76 8.15 5.53 -7.73
N HIS A 77 7.90 6.17 -8.86
CA HIS A 77 7.82 5.55 -10.17
C HIS A 77 9.17 5.57 -10.88
N VAL A 78 10.22 5.03 -10.22
CA VAL A 78 11.62 5.03 -10.71
C VAL A 78 11.72 4.40 -12.11
N SER A 79 10.90 3.40 -12.41
CA SER A 79 10.86 2.77 -13.73
C SER A 79 10.49 3.75 -14.87
N ALA A 80 9.86 4.88 -14.57
CA ALA A 80 9.56 5.93 -15.55
C ALA A 80 10.83 6.57 -16.13
N LEU A 81 11.96 6.52 -15.43
CA LEU A 81 13.23 7.07 -15.87
C LEU A 81 13.92 6.22 -16.95
N THR A 82 13.64 4.93 -16.96
CA THR A 82 14.30 3.95 -17.87
C THR A 82 13.35 3.36 -18.91
N THR A 83 12.05 3.40 -18.64
CA THR A 83 11.01 2.86 -19.53
C THR A 83 10.55 3.93 -20.52
N LYS A 84 10.33 3.54 -21.77
CA LYS A 84 9.75 4.44 -22.80
C LYS A 84 8.26 4.63 -22.57
N HIS A 85 7.93 5.32 -21.50
CA HIS A 85 6.57 5.71 -21.18
C HIS A 85 6.12 6.90 -22.06
N PRO A 86 4.87 6.95 -22.56
CA PRO A 86 3.72 6.07 -22.28
C PRO A 86 3.63 4.80 -23.15
N ARG A 87 4.62 4.49 -23.96
CA ARG A 87 4.55 3.33 -24.87
C ARG A 87 4.61 1.99 -24.16
N ASN A 88 5.19 1.95 -22.97
CA ASN A 88 5.29 0.75 -22.16
C ASN A 88 4.75 1.03 -20.77
N GLU A 89 4.16 0.02 -20.16
CA GLU A 89 3.74 0.09 -18.75
C GLU A 89 4.94 0.24 -17.83
N LEU A 90 4.73 0.95 -16.74
CA LEU A 90 5.72 1.06 -15.68
C LEU A 90 5.66 -0.18 -14.78
N GLY A 91 6.83 -0.59 -14.28
CA GLY A 91 6.90 -1.66 -13.28
C GLY A 91 6.23 -1.26 -11.96
N PRO A 92 5.90 -2.26 -11.13
CA PRO A 92 5.32 -2.02 -9.81
C PRO A 92 6.30 -1.24 -8.92
N VAL A 93 5.74 -0.42 -8.03
CA VAL A 93 6.50 0.23 -6.97
C VAL A 93 6.87 -0.81 -5.91
N SER A 94 8.13 -0.82 -5.45
CA SER A 94 8.61 -1.72 -4.40
C SER A 94 8.58 -1.07 -3.01
N PHE A 95 8.68 -1.88 -1.96
CA PHE A 95 8.86 -1.37 -0.60
C PHE A 95 10.15 -0.59 -0.41
N ASP A 96 11.20 -0.90 -1.17
CA ASP A 96 12.50 -0.21 -1.05
C ASP A 96 12.33 1.30 -1.22
N VAL A 97 11.51 1.72 -2.18
CA VAL A 97 11.20 3.14 -2.40
C VAL A 97 10.45 3.76 -1.22
N CYS A 98 9.59 2.99 -0.55
CA CYS A 98 8.85 3.47 0.62
C CYS A 98 9.75 3.52 1.86
N MET A 99 10.70 2.58 1.98
CA MET A 99 11.61 2.44 3.11
C MET A 99 12.49 3.68 3.33
N ASP A 100 12.81 4.44 2.28
CA ASP A 100 13.62 5.65 2.39
C ASP A 100 13.01 6.70 3.35
N CYS A 101 11.70 6.66 3.55
CA CYS A 101 10.98 7.58 4.45
C CYS A 101 10.14 6.88 5.52
N HIS A 102 9.78 5.60 5.35
CA HIS A 102 8.84 4.85 6.18
C HIS A 102 9.44 3.56 6.77
N GLU A 103 10.75 3.55 7.03
CA GLU A 103 11.44 2.38 7.58
C GLU A 103 10.83 1.94 8.93
N ASP A 104 10.54 2.91 9.79
CA ASP A 104 10.02 2.67 11.15
C ASP A 104 8.62 2.04 11.13
N GLU A 105 7.82 2.30 10.11
CA GLU A 105 6.48 1.74 9.93
C GLU A 105 6.51 0.40 9.16
N ILE A 106 7.34 0.32 8.12
CA ILE A 106 7.39 -0.85 7.25
C ILE A 106 8.05 -2.04 7.93
N THR A 107 9.12 -1.83 8.67
CA THR A 107 9.85 -2.91 9.33
C THR A 107 8.97 -3.72 10.29
N PRO A 108 8.22 -3.12 11.24
CA PRO A 108 7.29 -3.87 12.07
C PRO A 108 6.09 -4.41 11.27
N PHE A 109 5.61 -3.68 10.26
CA PHE A 109 4.52 -4.16 9.41
C PHE A 109 4.88 -5.48 8.73
N GLN A 110 6.08 -5.61 8.12
CA GLN A 110 6.51 -6.81 7.40
C GLN A 110 6.49 -8.08 8.24
N THR A 111 6.66 -7.96 9.55
CA THR A 111 6.60 -9.09 10.50
C THR A 111 5.21 -9.31 11.10
N SER A 112 4.29 -8.38 10.89
CA SER A 112 2.94 -8.39 11.46
C SER A 112 2.01 -9.44 10.84
N VAL A 113 0.90 -9.71 11.54
CA VAL A 113 -0.18 -10.55 11.00
C VAL A 113 -0.83 -9.91 9.77
N HIS A 114 -0.91 -8.57 9.74
CA HIS A 114 -1.52 -7.85 8.63
C HIS A 114 -0.72 -7.99 7.33
N ALA A 115 0.62 -8.00 7.40
CA ALA A 115 1.45 -8.28 6.23
C ALA A 115 1.21 -9.70 5.69
N LYS A 116 1.06 -10.68 6.57
CA LYS A 116 0.79 -12.08 6.17
C LYS A 116 -0.57 -12.21 5.48
N VAL A 117 -1.60 -11.55 6.00
CA VAL A 117 -2.97 -11.60 5.45
C VAL A 117 -3.08 -10.82 4.14
N LYS A 118 -2.41 -9.67 4.03
CA LYS A 118 -2.49 -8.77 2.86
C LYS A 118 -1.43 -9.04 1.80
N GLY A 119 -0.53 -10.00 2.02
CA GLY A 119 0.49 -10.40 1.06
C GLY A 119 1.78 -9.61 1.09
N GLY A 120 1.98 -8.73 2.08
CA GLY A 120 3.25 -8.04 2.34
C GLY A 120 3.78 -7.19 1.18
N LYS A 121 2.90 -6.59 0.38
CA LYS A 121 3.25 -5.72 -0.76
C LYS A 121 2.92 -4.26 -0.45
N PRO A 122 3.52 -3.27 -1.15
CA PRO A 122 3.19 -1.86 -0.95
C PRO A 122 1.70 -1.54 -1.00
N GLU A 123 0.94 -2.22 -1.87
CA GLU A 123 -0.51 -2.07 -1.97
C GLU A 123 -1.26 -2.48 -0.70
N SER A 124 -0.61 -3.26 0.17
CA SER A 124 -1.20 -3.65 1.46
C SER A 124 -1.43 -2.44 2.39
N CYS A 125 -0.56 -1.42 2.32
CA CYS A 125 -0.71 -0.19 3.08
C CYS A 125 -1.96 0.57 2.65
N GLN A 126 -2.27 0.58 1.36
CA GLN A 126 -3.43 1.25 0.80
C GLN A 126 -4.76 0.67 1.29
N GLY A 127 -4.77 -0.60 1.71
CA GLY A 127 -5.95 -1.24 2.29
C GLY A 127 -6.45 -0.58 3.58
N CYS A 128 -5.55 0.12 4.29
CA CYS A 128 -5.87 0.85 5.52
C CYS A 128 -5.75 2.36 5.33
N HIS A 129 -4.75 2.83 4.59
CA HIS A 129 -4.45 4.25 4.44
C HIS A 129 -5.10 4.93 3.22
N GLY A 130 -5.74 4.14 2.35
CA GLY A 130 -6.27 4.64 1.08
C GLY A 130 -5.19 4.77 0.01
N SER A 131 -5.52 5.40 -1.11
CA SER A 131 -4.59 5.59 -2.22
C SER A 131 -3.39 6.44 -1.79
N VAL A 132 -2.18 6.00 -2.13
CA VAL A 132 -0.95 6.74 -1.86
C VAL A 132 -0.93 8.13 -2.51
N HIS A 133 -1.63 8.31 -3.62
CA HIS A 133 -1.71 9.59 -4.32
C HIS A 133 -2.61 10.61 -3.61
N THR A 134 -3.60 10.15 -2.82
CA THR A 134 -4.60 11.01 -2.18
C THR A 134 -4.60 10.90 -0.66
N THR A 135 -3.77 9.99 -0.09
CA THR A 135 -3.71 9.80 1.36
C THR A 135 -3.36 11.12 2.06
N VAL A 136 -4.04 11.37 3.17
CA VAL A 136 -3.79 12.51 4.04
C VAL A 136 -3.12 12.04 5.34
N ARG A 137 -2.63 12.96 6.15
CA ARG A 137 -1.99 12.63 7.43
C ARG A 137 -3.01 12.01 8.39
N SER A 138 -2.57 11.13 9.29
CA SER A 138 -3.44 10.43 10.25
C SER A 138 -4.21 11.38 11.18
N ASN A 139 -3.67 12.56 11.47
CA ASN A 139 -4.37 13.59 12.27
C ASN A 139 -5.40 14.40 11.45
N ASP A 140 -5.52 14.18 10.16
CA ASP A 140 -6.62 14.74 9.37
C ASP A 140 -7.90 13.95 9.66
N PRO A 141 -9.01 14.59 10.03
CA PRO A 141 -10.26 13.88 10.35
C PRO A 141 -10.86 13.11 9.17
N THR A 142 -10.41 13.39 7.95
CA THR A 142 -10.81 12.65 6.73
C THR A 142 -9.95 11.42 6.46
N ALA A 143 -8.81 11.27 7.16
CA ALA A 143 -7.93 10.12 7.00
C ALA A 143 -8.66 8.81 7.35
N PRO A 144 -8.50 7.74 6.55
CA PRO A 144 -9.07 6.44 6.88
C PRO A 144 -8.61 5.88 8.23
N MET A 145 -7.42 6.27 8.68
CA MET A 145 -6.82 5.86 9.94
C MET A 145 -6.90 6.93 11.04
N SER A 146 -7.69 8.01 10.85
CA SER A 146 -8.01 8.91 11.97
C SER A 146 -8.85 8.18 13.02
N ASP A 147 -8.81 8.63 14.28
CA ASP A 147 -9.53 8.00 15.39
C ASP A 147 -11.02 7.79 15.11
N LEU A 148 -11.64 8.73 14.40
CA LEU A 148 -13.05 8.63 14.00
C LEU A 148 -13.32 7.56 12.94
N ASN A 149 -12.37 7.35 12.03
CA ASN A 149 -12.58 6.49 10.86
C ASN A 149 -11.99 5.09 11.03
N GLN A 150 -10.92 4.94 11.84
CA GLN A 150 -10.24 3.65 11.98
C GLN A 150 -11.14 2.55 12.54
N VAL A 151 -12.11 2.87 13.41
CA VAL A 151 -13.05 1.89 13.96
C VAL A 151 -13.83 1.21 12.83
N ARG A 152 -14.32 2.00 11.87
CA ARG A 152 -15.02 1.47 10.69
C ARG A 152 -14.04 0.76 9.74
N ASN A 153 -12.87 1.33 9.54
CA ASN A 153 -11.85 0.79 8.64
C ASN A 153 -11.34 -0.59 9.12
N CYS A 154 -11.05 -0.71 10.41
CA CYS A 154 -10.68 -1.99 11.02
C CYS A 154 -11.86 -2.97 11.01
N GLY A 155 -13.08 -2.49 11.25
CA GLY A 155 -14.31 -3.28 11.30
C GLY A 155 -14.66 -3.99 10.00
N VAL A 156 -14.11 -3.57 8.86
CA VAL A 156 -14.29 -4.29 7.57
C VAL A 156 -13.84 -5.76 7.67
N CYS A 157 -12.82 -6.04 8.49
CA CYS A 157 -12.31 -7.40 8.71
C CYS A 157 -12.55 -7.88 10.15
N HIS A 158 -12.72 -6.96 11.11
CA HIS A 158 -12.87 -7.21 12.54
C HIS A 158 -14.26 -6.81 13.03
N GLU A 159 -15.31 -7.31 12.38
CA GLU A 159 -16.72 -6.91 12.62
C GLU A 159 -17.13 -7.10 14.07
N GLU A 160 -16.91 -8.28 14.67
CA GLU A 160 -17.25 -8.56 16.06
C GLU A 160 -16.55 -7.61 17.05
N MET A 161 -15.29 -7.27 16.76
CA MET A 161 -14.52 -6.33 17.60
C MET A 161 -15.06 -4.92 17.46
N MET A 162 -15.44 -4.52 16.26
CA MET A 162 -16.08 -3.23 16.02
C MET A 162 -17.42 -3.13 16.77
N GLU A 163 -18.27 -4.14 16.72
CA GLU A 163 -19.55 -4.17 17.44
C GLU A 163 -19.32 -4.07 18.95
N GLY A 164 -18.38 -4.83 19.49
CA GLY A 164 -17.98 -4.75 20.90
C GLY A 164 -17.49 -3.35 21.28
N TYR A 165 -16.62 -2.76 20.46
CA TYR A 165 -16.14 -1.40 20.68
C TYR A 165 -17.27 -0.38 20.67
N LEU A 166 -18.18 -0.43 19.68
CA LEU A 166 -19.31 0.51 19.56
C LEU A 166 -20.25 0.50 20.76
N SER A 167 -20.32 -0.60 21.51
CA SER A 167 -21.09 -0.71 22.75
C SER A 167 -20.37 -0.19 23.98
N SER A 168 -19.08 0.16 23.87
CA SER A 168 -18.19 0.52 24.98
C SER A 168 -18.27 1.99 25.39
N VAL A 169 -17.69 2.29 26.57
CA VAL A 169 -17.51 3.69 27.02
C VAL A 169 -16.53 4.47 26.13
N HIS A 170 -15.58 3.77 25.50
CA HIS A 170 -14.61 4.36 24.59
C HIS A 170 -15.31 4.93 23.36
N ALA A 171 -16.19 4.16 22.72
CA ALA A 171 -16.96 4.63 21.57
C ALA A 171 -17.88 5.80 21.94
N ARG A 172 -18.48 5.77 23.12
CA ARG A 172 -19.30 6.90 23.60
C ARG A 172 -18.46 8.16 23.76
N SER A 173 -17.28 8.05 24.34
CA SER A 173 -16.35 9.17 24.49
C SER A 173 -15.91 9.73 23.13
N LEU A 174 -15.60 8.87 22.20
CA LEU A 174 -15.15 9.24 20.85
C LEU A 174 -16.28 9.86 20.02
N PHE A 175 -17.39 9.13 19.84
CA PHE A 175 -18.43 9.51 18.87
C PHE A 175 -19.52 10.43 19.44
N VAL A 176 -19.79 10.37 20.75
CA VAL A 176 -20.84 11.18 21.36
C VAL A 176 -20.27 12.42 22.01
N SER A 177 -19.14 12.28 22.71
CA SER A 177 -18.51 13.41 23.41
C SER A 177 -17.47 14.16 22.58
N GLY A 178 -17.08 13.62 21.41
CA GLY A 178 -16.12 14.24 20.49
C GLY A 178 -14.70 14.32 21.05
N LEU A 179 -14.34 13.43 21.99
CA LEU A 179 -13.02 13.42 22.64
C LEU A 179 -12.01 12.66 21.78
N THR A 180 -11.75 13.15 20.58
CA THR A 180 -10.84 12.50 19.62
C THR A 180 -9.40 12.37 20.12
N ASP A 181 -8.94 13.32 20.94
CA ASP A 181 -7.56 13.29 21.46
C ASP A 181 -7.42 12.52 22.79
N ALA A 182 -8.53 12.03 23.36
CA ALA A 182 -8.54 11.42 24.69
C ALA A 182 -9.30 10.08 24.79
N ALA A 183 -10.14 9.78 23.80
CA ALA A 183 -10.86 8.53 23.75
C ALA A 183 -10.05 7.53 22.92
N PRO A 184 -9.63 6.38 23.50
CA PRO A 184 -8.80 5.43 22.76
C PRO A 184 -9.60 4.80 21.60
N ALA A 185 -8.98 4.76 20.44
CA ALA A 185 -9.42 4.03 19.28
C ALA A 185 -8.67 2.69 19.15
N CYS A 186 -8.77 1.99 18.02
CA CYS A 186 -8.19 0.65 17.91
C CYS A 186 -6.66 0.63 18.04
N SER A 187 -5.99 1.58 17.37
CA SER A 187 -4.52 1.64 17.33
C SER A 187 -3.86 2.12 18.64
N ASP A 188 -4.64 2.62 19.61
CA ASP A 188 -4.11 3.06 20.90
C ASP A 188 -3.82 1.88 21.85
N CYS A 189 -4.36 0.69 21.50
CA CYS A 189 -4.16 -0.53 22.27
C CYS A 189 -3.45 -1.64 21.47
N HIS A 190 -3.51 -1.59 20.16
CA HIS A 190 -2.98 -2.57 19.22
C HIS A 190 -1.90 -1.97 18.31
#